data_f72740e5e3bbcce8360714e1a2c546e4
#
_entry.id   f72740e5e3bbcce8360714e1a2c546e4
#
_cell.length_a   1.000
_cell.length_b   1.000
_cell.length_c   1.000
_cell.angle_alpha   90.00
_cell.angle_beta   90.00
_cell.angle_gamma   90.00
#
_symmetry.space_group_name_H-M   'P 1'
#
loop_
_entity.id
_entity.type
_entity.pdbx_description
1 polymer ?
#
loop_
_entity_poly.entity_id
_entity_poly.type
_entity_poly.pdbx_seq_one_letter_code
_entity_poly.pdbx_strand_id
1 'polypeptide(L)'
;MRKGISKDLGFSADERSENLRRSAEVAKLINDAGLIAICAFVAPNKLARRRAREVIGNERFVVIHLSAPIEVCRQRDQEGLYALADSGQVANFPGVSYPYEAPEKPNLVLPTHEISVSEAVDRIVAFLDKREIIA
;
A
#
# COMPACT_ATOMS: atom_id res chain seq x y z
N MET A 1 5.71 8.47 -7.56
CA MET A 1 6.66 8.92 -6.50
C MET A 1 8.12 8.67 -6.88
N ARG A 2 8.53 7.44 -7.19
CA ARG A 2 9.95 7.05 -7.45
C ARG A 2 10.63 7.75 -8.64
N LYS A 3 9.90 8.19 -9.65
CA LYS A 3 10.42 8.98 -10.78
C LYS A 3 10.38 10.51 -10.55
N GLY A 4 9.92 10.97 -9.40
CA GLY A 4 9.76 12.38 -9.04
C GLY A 4 10.26 12.65 -7.62
N ILE A 5 9.36 12.97 -6.70
CA ILE A 5 9.66 13.42 -5.32
C ILE A 5 10.60 12.46 -4.56
N SER A 6 10.60 11.18 -4.89
CA SER A 6 11.43 10.15 -4.25
C SER A 6 12.44 9.52 -5.22
N LYS A 7 12.92 10.26 -6.23
CA LYS A 7 13.88 9.76 -7.22
C LYS A 7 15.28 9.47 -6.64
N ASP A 8 15.57 10.07 -5.51
CA ASP A 8 16.81 9.92 -4.73
C ASP A 8 16.82 8.67 -3.85
N LEU A 9 15.70 7.98 -3.69
CA LEU A 9 15.54 6.84 -2.80
C LEU A 9 15.64 5.51 -3.54
N GLY A 10 16.37 4.56 -2.95
CA GLY A 10 16.41 3.15 -3.34
C GLY A 10 15.32 2.31 -2.66
N PHE A 11 15.61 1.03 -2.37
CA PHE A 11 14.66 0.04 -1.88
C PHE A 11 15.06 -0.60 -0.53
N SER A 12 15.97 0.00 0.22
CA SER A 12 16.23 -0.38 1.61
C SER A 12 15.01 -0.13 2.49
N ALA A 13 15.00 -0.69 3.69
CA ALA A 13 13.90 -0.51 4.64
C ALA A 13 13.65 0.97 4.97
N ASP A 14 14.73 1.72 5.21
CA ASP A 14 14.66 3.14 5.54
C ASP A 14 14.18 3.99 4.37
N GLU A 15 14.69 3.73 3.16
CA GLU A 15 14.28 4.42 1.95
C GLU A 15 12.81 4.13 1.57
N ARG A 16 12.32 2.91 1.82
CA ARG A 16 10.89 2.58 1.68
C ARG A 16 10.04 3.35 2.70
N SER A 17 10.52 3.45 3.94
CA SER A 17 9.84 4.20 4.99
C SER A 17 9.79 5.70 4.67
N GLU A 18 10.90 6.28 4.20
CA GLU A 18 10.97 7.67 3.78
C GLU A 18 10.10 7.95 2.55
N ASN A 19 10.08 7.04 1.55
CA ASN A 19 9.17 7.16 0.43
C ASN A 19 7.71 7.20 0.86
N LEU A 20 7.31 6.37 1.82
CA LEU A 20 5.95 6.35 2.35
C LEU A 20 5.64 7.64 3.14
N ARG A 21 6.59 8.14 3.92
CA ARG A 21 6.46 9.42 4.63
C ARG A 21 6.25 10.59 3.67
N ARG A 22 7.08 10.71 2.62
CA ARG A 22 6.91 11.76 1.58
C ARG A 22 5.57 11.65 0.87
N SER A 23 5.13 10.42 0.60
CA SER A 23 3.82 10.17 0.00
C SER A 23 2.67 10.60 0.92
N ALA A 24 2.83 10.39 2.23
CA ALA A 24 1.84 10.83 3.22
C ALA A 24 1.72 12.36 3.29
N GLU A 25 2.83 13.10 3.20
CA GLU A 25 2.78 14.58 3.13
C GLU A 25 2.01 15.06 1.90
N VAL A 26 2.27 14.44 0.73
CA VAL A 26 1.53 14.77 -0.49
C VAL A 26 0.04 14.43 -0.35
N ALA A 27 -0.28 13.26 0.18
CA ALA A 27 -1.67 12.85 0.41
C ALA A 27 -2.39 13.80 1.37
N LYS A 28 -1.68 14.26 2.42
CA LYS A 28 -2.22 15.27 3.35
C LYS A 28 -2.56 16.57 2.64
N LEU A 29 -1.67 17.11 1.79
CA LEU A 29 -1.93 18.31 1.03
C LEU A 29 -3.15 18.17 0.09
N ILE A 30 -3.31 16.98 -0.53
CA ILE A 30 -4.46 16.67 -1.37
C ILE A 30 -5.75 16.65 -0.53
N ASN A 31 -5.71 16.03 0.66
CA ASN A 31 -6.86 16.03 1.57
C ASN A 31 -7.19 17.42 2.11
N ASP A 32 -6.19 18.24 2.40
CA ASP A 32 -6.41 19.63 2.86
C ASP A 32 -7.05 20.49 1.76
N ALA A 33 -6.88 20.13 0.48
CA ALA A 33 -7.57 20.71 -0.66
C ALA A 33 -8.99 20.13 -0.90
N GLY A 34 -9.51 19.29 0.00
CA GLY A 34 -10.85 18.68 -0.09
C GLY A 34 -10.95 17.49 -1.05
N LEU A 35 -9.83 16.88 -1.45
CA LEU A 35 -9.80 15.76 -2.38
C LEU A 35 -9.43 14.45 -1.68
N ILE A 36 -9.85 13.32 -2.27
CA ILE A 36 -9.46 11.99 -1.83
C ILE A 36 -8.17 11.59 -2.53
N ALA A 37 -7.14 11.25 -1.74
CA ALA A 37 -5.88 10.71 -2.24
C ALA A 37 -5.91 9.17 -2.21
N ILE A 38 -5.79 8.53 -3.37
CA ILE A 38 -5.65 7.08 -3.47
C ILE A 38 -4.17 6.73 -3.60
N CYS A 39 -3.65 5.98 -2.64
CA CYS A 39 -2.24 5.60 -2.55
C CYS A 39 -2.08 4.08 -2.63
N ALA A 40 -1.46 3.58 -3.70
CA ALA A 40 -1.16 2.15 -3.86
C ALA A 40 0.31 1.86 -3.53
N PHE A 41 0.55 1.16 -2.42
CA PHE A 41 1.87 0.77 -1.94
C PHE A 41 1.87 -0.65 -1.38
N VAL A 42 2.96 -1.37 -1.52
CA VAL A 42 3.18 -2.64 -0.80
C VAL A 42 3.25 -2.37 0.71
N ALA A 43 3.92 -1.29 1.11
CA ALA A 43 4.04 -0.79 2.49
C ALA A 43 4.24 -1.93 3.52
N PRO A 44 5.30 -2.74 3.41
CA PRO A 44 5.45 -3.99 4.16
C PRO A 44 5.68 -3.78 5.66
N ASN A 45 6.10 -2.59 6.08
CA ASN A 45 6.51 -2.32 7.45
C ASN A 45 5.40 -1.62 8.24
N LYS A 46 5.03 -2.19 9.39
CA LYS A 46 4.00 -1.67 10.31
C LYS A 46 4.32 -0.26 10.82
N LEU A 47 5.58 -0.02 11.20
CA LEU A 47 6.00 1.28 11.73
C LEU A 47 5.89 2.37 10.66
N ALA A 48 6.28 2.08 9.41
CA ALA A 48 6.17 3.02 8.31
C ALA A 48 4.69 3.37 8.01
N ARG A 49 3.76 2.38 8.05
CA ARG A 49 2.33 2.65 7.92
C ARG A 49 1.77 3.49 9.06
N ARG A 50 2.24 3.26 10.30
CA ARG A 50 1.84 4.06 11.46
C ARG A 50 2.29 5.51 11.31
N ARG A 51 3.54 5.75 10.91
CA ARG A 51 4.06 7.11 10.65
C ARG A 51 3.28 7.83 9.55
N ALA A 52 2.91 7.14 8.48
CA ALA A 52 2.07 7.72 7.44
C ALA A 52 0.69 8.14 7.99
N ARG A 53 0.09 7.33 8.85
CA ARG A 53 -1.17 7.65 9.55
C ARG A 53 -1.02 8.88 10.45
N GLU A 54 0.08 9.00 11.18
CA GLU A 54 0.36 10.14 12.05
C GLU A 54 0.48 11.44 11.25
N VAL A 55 1.08 11.41 10.07
CA VAL A 55 1.21 12.56 9.16
C VAL A 55 -0.16 13.01 8.62
N ILE A 56 -0.98 12.07 8.14
CA ILE A 56 -2.27 12.37 7.49
C ILE A 56 -3.35 12.70 8.53
N GLY A 57 -3.29 12.07 9.69
CA GLY A 57 -4.31 12.10 10.74
C GLY A 57 -5.19 10.87 10.74
N ASN A 58 -5.54 10.38 11.94
CA ASN A 58 -6.27 9.13 12.12
C ASN A 58 -7.63 9.10 11.41
N GLU A 59 -8.36 10.20 11.46
CA GLU A 59 -9.72 10.33 10.92
C GLU A 59 -9.76 10.32 9.39
N ARG A 60 -8.65 10.74 8.75
CA ARG A 60 -8.52 10.85 7.30
C ARG A 60 -7.78 9.68 6.65
N PHE A 61 -7.28 8.74 7.46
CA PHE A 61 -6.44 7.65 6.98
C PHE A 61 -7.19 6.33 6.95
N VAL A 62 -7.45 5.82 5.76
CA VAL A 62 -8.10 4.52 5.53
C VAL A 62 -7.07 3.52 5.03
N VAL A 63 -7.02 2.36 5.67
CA VAL A 63 -6.21 1.22 5.23
C VAL A 63 -7.09 0.17 4.59
N ILE A 64 -6.91 -0.03 3.30
CA ILE A 64 -7.52 -1.13 2.55
C ILE A 64 -6.44 -2.18 2.31
N HIS A 65 -6.61 -3.35 2.88
CA HIS A 65 -5.66 -4.46 2.73
C HIS A 65 -6.12 -5.36 1.58
N LEU A 66 -5.38 -5.32 0.48
CA LEU A 66 -5.54 -6.29 -0.61
C LEU A 66 -4.84 -7.58 -0.18
N SER A 67 -5.63 -8.54 0.25
CA SER A 67 -5.15 -9.82 0.78
C SER A 67 -5.13 -10.86 -0.34
N ALA A 68 -3.95 -11.41 -0.62
CA ALA A 68 -3.77 -12.58 -1.48
C ALA A 68 -2.61 -13.42 -0.94
N PRO A 69 -2.69 -14.77 -1.03
CA PRO A 69 -1.56 -15.63 -0.75
C PRO A 69 -0.36 -15.31 -1.65
N ILE A 70 0.85 -15.51 -1.15
CA ILE A 70 2.07 -15.20 -1.91
C ILE A 70 2.16 -16.02 -3.20
N GLU A 71 1.65 -17.24 -3.20
CA GLU A 71 1.58 -18.13 -4.37
C GLU A 71 0.75 -17.52 -5.48
N VAL A 72 -0.36 -16.87 -5.14
CA VAL A 72 -1.19 -16.14 -6.12
C VAL A 72 -0.47 -14.91 -6.64
N CYS A 73 0.24 -14.18 -5.76
CA CYS A 73 1.05 -13.04 -6.17
C CYS A 73 2.15 -13.45 -7.16
N ARG A 74 2.82 -14.59 -6.91
CA ARG A 74 3.82 -15.18 -7.81
C ARG A 74 3.23 -15.54 -9.18
N GLN A 75 2.03 -16.14 -9.21
CA GLN A 75 1.34 -16.49 -10.46
C GLN A 75 0.93 -15.26 -11.27
N ARG A 76 0.65 -14.14 -10.61
CA ARG A 76 0.27 -12.87 -11.25
C ARG A 76 1.44 -12.00 -11.67
N ASP A 77 2.67 -12.39 -11.32
CA ASP A 77 3.88 -11.64 -11.61
C ASP A 77 4.25 -11.74 -13.10
N GLN A 78 3.95 -10.70 -13.84
CA GLN A 78 4.27 -10.59 -15.26
C GLN A 78 5.71 -10.13 -15.54
N GLU A 79 6.35 -9.51 -14.55
CA GLU A 79 7.69 -8.94 -14.67
C GLU A 79 8.79 -9.88 -14.18
N GLY A 80 8.43 -11.02 -13.58
CA GLY A 80 9.38 -12.00 -13.05
C GLY A 80 10.14 -11.53 -11.81
N LEU A 81 9.61 -10.54 -11.09
CA LEU A 81 10.28 -9.96 -9.92
C LEU A 81 10.44 -10.95 -8.76
N TYR A 82 9.50 -11.89 -8.59
CA TYR A 82 9.63 -12.94 -7.58
C TYR A 82 10.79 -13.89 -7.90
N ALA A 83 10.95 -14.28 -9.16
CA ALA A 83 12.07 -15.13 -9.59
C ALA A 83 13.42 -14.43 -9.40
N LEU A 84 13.49 -13.14 -9.71
CA LEU A 84 14.68 -12.32 -9.47
C LEU A 84 14.98 -12.18 -7.96
N ALA A 85 13.95 -12.07 -7.13
CA ALA A 85 14.12 -12.03 -5.68
C ALA A 85 14.60 -13.37 -5.11
N ASP A 86 14.05 -14.49 -5.59
CA ASP A 86 14.48 -15.85 -5.19
C ASP A 86 15.94 -16.13 -5.57
N SER A 87 16.39 -15.64 -6.72
CA SER A 87 17.79 -15.76 -7.16
C SER A 87 18.75 -14.76 -6.48
N GLY A 88 18.23 -13.89 -5.59
CA GLY A 88 19.03 -12.88 -4.89
C GLY A 88 19.39 -11.64 -5.72
N GLN A 89 18.90 -11.53 -6.96
CA GLN A 89 19.16 -10.38 -7.82
C GLN A 89 18.39 -9.13 -7.37
N VAL A 90 17.27 -9.31 -6.66
CA VAL A 90 16.50 -8.23 -6.04
C VAL A 90 16.51 -8.39 -4.52
N ALA A 91 17.26 -7.53 -3.86
CA ALA A 91 17.34 -7.52 -2.40
C ALA A 91 16.09 -6.87 -1.75
N ASN A 92 15.83 -7.24 -0.50
CA ASN A 92 14.76 -6.64 0.32
C ASN A 92 13.37 -6.73 -0.33
N PHE A 93 13.08 -7.83 -1.03
CA PHE A 93 11.78 -8.04 -1.67
C PHE A 93 10.74 -8.49 -0.65
N PRO A 94 9.63 -7.73 -0.46
CA PRO A 94 8.64 -8.05 0.57
C PRO A 94 7.97 -9.41 0.35
N GLY A 95 7.96 -10.23 1.39
CA GLY A 95 7.41 -11.59 1.37
C GLY A 95 8.36 -12.66 0.84
N VAL A 96 9.56 -12.29 0.36
CA VAL A 96 10.62 -13.21 -0.07
C VAL A 96 11.88 -13.01 0.78
N SER A 97 12.65 -11.96 0.51
CA SER A 97 13.89 -11.65 1.24
C SER A 97 13.73 -10.53 2.28
N TYR A 98 12.52 -9.98 2.42
CA TYR A 98 12.16 -8.99 3.44
C TYR A 98 10.78 -9.33 4.03
N PRO A 99 10.59 -9.25 5.36
CA PRO A 99 9.32 -9.53 5.99
C PRO A 99 8.20 -8.62 5.47
N TYR A 100 7.01 -9.21 5.27
CA TYR A 100 5.78 -8.46 5.07
C TYR A 100 4.92 -8.56 6.33
N GLU A 101 4.74 -7.45 7.00
CA GLU A 101 3.90 -7.34 8.19
C GLU A 101 2.49 -6.93 7.77
N ALA A 102 1.55 -7.87 7.70
CA ALA A 102 0.16 -7.58 7.38
C ALA A 102 -0.44 -6.54 8.34
N PRO A 103 -1.36 -5.67 7.89
CA PRO A 103 -2.06 -4.76 8.79
C PRO A 103 -2.88 -5.54 9.82
N GLU A 104 -2.68 -5.26 11.12
CA GLU A 104 -3.42 -5.94 12.21
C GLU A 104 -4.89 -5.52 12.27
N LYS A 105 -5.18 -4.26 11.97
CA LYS A 105 -6.54 -3.68 12.01
C LYS A 105 -6.77 -2.79 10.80
N PRO A 106 -6.87 -3.38 9.59
CA PRO A 106 -7.23 -2.62 8.40
C PRO A 106 -8.70 -2.18 8.49
N ASN A 107 -9.05 -1.12 7.81
CA ASN A 107 -10.44 -0.66 7.74
C ASN A 107 -11.29 -1.54 6.82
N LEU A 108 -10.66 -2.10 5.79
CA LEU A 108 -11.28 -3.04 4.86
C LEU A 108 -10.25 -4.09 4.44
N VAL A 109 -10.67 -5.35 4.35
CA VAL A 109 -9.88 -6.46 3.79
C VAL A 109 -10.56 -6.95 2.52
N LEU A 110 -9.77 -7.05 1.44
CA LEU A 110 -10.24 -7.55 0.15
C LEU A 110 -9.43 -8.78 -0.26
N PRO A 111 -10.02 -9.99 -0.22
CA PRO A 111 -9.36 -11.20 -0.66
C PRO A 111 -9.32 -11.26 -2.19
N THR A 112 -8.38 -10.54 -2.79
CA THR A 112 -8.31 -10.33 -4.25
C THR A 112 -8.04 -11.60 -5.07
N HIS A 113 -7.83 -12.72 -4.43
CA HIS A 113 -7.75 -14.04 -5.07
C HIS A 113 -9.12 -14.74 -5.17
N GLU A 114 -10.13 -14.26 -4.44
CA GLU A 114 -11.47 -14.82 -4.36
C GLU A 114 -12.53 -13.94 -5.05
N ILE A 115 -12.25 -12.65 -5.22
CA ILE A 115 -13.19 -11.67 -5.76
C ILE A 115 -12.66 -11.01 -7.02
N SER A 116 -13.56 -10.56 -7.87
CA SER A 116 -13.23 -9.79 -9.06
C SER A 116 -12.80 -8.36 -8.73
N VAL A 117 -12.15 -7.69 -9.69
CA VAL A 117 -11.79 -6.26 -9.56
C VAL A 117 -13.06 -5.41 -9.39
N SER A 118 -14.13 -5.68 -10.15
CA SER A 118 -15.39 -4.95 -10.04
C SER A 118 -15.96 -5.08 -8.63
N GLU A 119 -16.05 -6.30 -8.11
CA GLU A 119 -16.54 -6.54 -6.75
C GLU A 119 -15.68 -5.87 -5.68
N ALA A 120 -14.35 -5.85 -5.85
CA ALA A 120 -13.45 -5.15 -4.95
C ALA A 120 -13.73 -3.63 -4.96
N VAL A 121 -13.95 -3.04 -6.13
CA VAL A 121 -14.29 -1.62 -6.28
C VAL A 121 -15.65 -1.33 -5.62
N ASP A 122 -16.67 -2.15 -5.88
CA ASP A 122 -18.00 -1.98 -5.29
C ASP A 122 -17.94 -2.00 -3.75
N ARG A 123 -17.16 -2.92 -3.17
CA ARG A 123 -16.94 -2.99 -1.72
C ARG A 123 -16.23 -1.74 -1.17
N ILE A 124 -15.26 -1.17 -1.91
CA ILE A 124 -14.57 0.07 -1.52
C ILE A 124 -15.55 1.24 -1.56
N VAL A 125 -16.31 1.40 -2.64
CA VAL A 125 -17.30 2.47 -2.79
C VAL A 125 -18.35 2.40 -1.68
N ALA A 126 -18.93 1.24 -1.45
CA ALA A 126 -19.90 1.04 -0.37
C ALA A 126 -19.32 1.33 1.03
N PHE A 127 -18.04 1.02 1.25
CA PHE A 127 -17.33 1.35 2.51
C PHE A 127 -17.16 2.87 2.68
N LEU A 128 -16.81 3.59 1.60
CA LEU A 128 -16.60 5.04 1.64
C LEU A 128 -17.93 5.78 1.80
N ASP A 129 -18.98 5.34 1.11
CA ASP A 129 -20.35 5.86 1.22
C ASP A 129 -20.88 5.72 2.66
N LYS A 130 -20.79 4.51 3.23
CA LYS A 130 -21.19 4.25 4.62
C LYS A 130 -20.48 5.13 5.66
N ARG A 131 -19.30 5.61 5.34
CA ARG A 131 -18.50 6.51 6.19
C ARG A 131 -18.69 7.98 5.83
N GLU A 132 -19.59 8.31 4.94
CA GLU A 132 -19.86 9.68 4.48
C GLU A 132 -18.61 10.39 3.92
N ILE A 133 -17.67 9.60 3.33
CA ILE A 133 -16.45 10.12 2.71
C ILE A 133 -16.73 10.57 1.28
N ILE A 134 -17.68 9.93 0.62
CA ILE A 134 -18.22 10.28 -0.70
C ILE A 134 -19.72 10.48 -0.59
N ALA A 135 -20.26 11.38 -1.41
CA ALA A 135 -21.69 11.63 -1.52
C ALA A 135 -22.25 10.94 -2.77
#